data_1e3b7f2f28d9317e00c4125f9dac896b
#
_entry.id   1e3b7f2f28d9317e00c4125f9dac896b
#
_cell.length_a   1.000
_cell.length_b   1.000
_cell.length_c   1.000
_cell.angle_alpha   90.00
_cell.angle_beta   90.00
_cell.angle_gamma   90.00
#
_symmetry.space_group_name_H-M   'P 1'
#
loop_
_entity.id
_entity.type
_entity.pdbx_description
1 polymer ?
#
loop_
_entity_poly.entity_id
_entity_poly.type
_entity_poly.pdbx_seq_one_letter_code
_entity_poly.pdbx_strand_id
1 'polypeptide(L)'
;TKATCTKDGIKTYTCQDCKTTKIEIIKALGHVYSNDWIVDNEATCQEEGSKSHHCTRCDDKKDVTVIPKTDHNWDSGVETTKATCTQSGVTTYTCKDCKTTKTEIIKALGHDYSNEWTIDKAATCAQEGSKSHHCSRCGAKKDVTVVSKVAHNWSSWSVVEQATTKKEGKERRTCRTCNAKEERSIAKLKVETQSMFRLYNQNSGEHFYTANAGEKNHLVNIGWIYEGIGWNAPKTSDYPVYRLYNGNGGEHHYTMNKAEKDMLVRAGWKYEGIGWYSADPKDSNSIP
;
A
#
# COMPACT_ATOMS: atom_id res chain seq x y z
N THR A 1 10.52 -106.80 -2.03
CA THR A 1 10.25 -105.35 -2.14
C THR A 1 9.87 -105.03 -3.55
N LYS A 2 8.99 -104.06 -3.73
CA LYS A 2 8.60 -103.57 -5.05
C LYS A 2 9.78 -102.71 -5.63
N ALA A 3 9.98 -102.78 -6.93
CA ALA A 3 10.92 -101.88 -7.61
C ALA A 3 10.31 -100.49 -7.65
N THR A 4 11.14 -99.45 -7.42
CA THR A 4 10.78 -98.03 -7.59
C THR A 4 11.39 -97.49 -8.87
N CYS A 5 11.19 -96.25 -9.19
CA CYS A 5 11.79 -95.64 -10.39
C CYS A 5 13.35 -95.72 -10.36
N THR A 6 13.94 -95.57 -9.18
CA THR A 6 15.41 -95.50 -8.99
C THR A 6 16.04 -96.72 -8.33
N LYS A 7 15.24 -97.55 -7.67
CA LYS A 7 15.75 -98.72 -6.84
C LYS A 7 15.17 -100.01 -7.41
N ASP A 8 16.05 -101.00 -7.53
CA ASP A 8 15.70 -102.41 -7.86
C ASP A 8 14.78 -103.00 -6.77
N GLY A 9 13.77 -103.72 -7.15
CA GLY A 9 12.93 -104.50 -6.30
C GLY A 9 13.51 -105.92 -6.07
N ILE A 10 13.05 -106.58 -5.07
CA ILE A 10 13.44 -107.94 -4.76
C ILE A 10 12.20 -108.79 -4.60
N LYS A 11 12.13 -109.87 -5.38
CA LYS A 11 11.11 -110.90 -5.27
C LYS A 11 11.78 -112.17 -4.64
N THR A 12 11.34 -112.54 -3.46
CA THR A 12 11.89 -113.72 -2.78
C THR A 12 10.93 -114.90 -2.94
N TYR A 13 11.47 -115.97 -3.42
CA TYR A 13 10.78 -117.26 -3.51
C TYR A 13 11.28 -118.12 -2.36
N THR A 14 10.40 -118.75 -1.64
CA THR A 14 10.75 -119.68 -0.55
C THR A 14 10.26 -121.05 -0.94
N CYS A 15 11.19 -122.08 -0.94
CA CYS A 15 10.84 -123.49 -1.18
C CYS A 15 9.95 -123.98 0.00
N GLN A 16 8.83 -124.57 -0.36
CA GLN A 16 7.86 -125.03 0.69
C GLN A 16 8.42 -126.21 1.47
N ASP A 17 9.23 -127.10 0.82
CA ASP A 17 9.79 -128.32 1.46
C ASP A 17 11.05 -128.05 2.28
N CYS A 18 12.06 -127.34 1.76
CA CYS A 18 13.36 -127.13 2.40
C CYS A 18 13.60 -125.75 2.97
N LYS A 19 12.61 -124.78 2.85
CA LYS A 19 12.62 -123.41 3.35
C LYS A 19 13.83 -122.60 2.81
N THR A 20 14.56 -123.03 1.87
CA THR A 20 15.61 -122.24 1.21
C THR A 20 14.97 -121.13 0.41
N THR A 21 15.63 -119.97 0.27
CA THR A 21 15.15 -118.80 -0.48
C THR A 21 15.92 -118.60 -1.78
N LYS A 22 15.20 -118.25 -2.80
CA LYS A 22 15.78 -117.75 -4.06
C LYS A 22 15.34 -116.32 -4.27
N ILE A 23 16.27 -115.41 -4.63
CA ILE A 23 16.02 -114.04 -4.84
C ILE A 23 16.04 -113.77 -6.36
N GLU A 24 15.06 -113.05 -6.84
CA GLU A 24 14.98 -112.47 -8.16
C GLU A 24 15.02 -110.94 -8.09
N ILE A 25 15.91 -110.25 -8.77
CA ILE A 25 16.05 -108.87 -8.81
C ILE A 25 15.13 -108.30 -9.90
N ILE A 26 14.19 -107.46 -9.50
CA ILE A 26 13.35 -106.68 -10.41
C ILE A 26 14.04 -105.35 -10.68
N LYS A 27 14.54 -105.11 -11.84
CA LYS A 27 15.21 -103.87 -12.20
C LYS A 27 14.34 -102.64 -11.94
N ALA A 28 14.99 -101.54 -11.53
CA ALA A 28 14.37 -100.19 -11.30
C ALA A 28 13.55 -99.85 -12.59
N LEU A 29 12.38 -99.30 -12.33
CA LEU A 29 11.41 -99.09 -13.39
C LEU A 29 11.73 -97.93 -14.34
N GLY A 30 12.73 -97.11 -13.97
CA GLY A 30 13.01 -95.84 -14.61
C GLY A 30 11.90 -94.81 -14.40
N HIS A 31 12.19 -93.54 -14.72
CA HIS A 31 11.19 -92.51 -14.72
C HIS A 31 10.42 -92.51 -16.05
N VAL A 32 9.12 -92.27 -15.98
CA VAL A 32 8.24 -92.00 -17.14
C VAL A 32 7.56 -90.67 -16.84
N TYR A 33 8.05 -89.65 -17.56
CA TYR A 33 7.54 -88.29 -17.40
C TYR A 33 6.31 -88.07 -18.28
N SER A 34 5.35 -87.25 -17.69
CA SER A 34 4.23 -86.79 -18.50
C SER A 34 4.72 -85.81 -19.60
N ASN A 35 4.07 -85.82 -20.72
CA ASN A 35 4.30 -84.82 -21.82
C ASN A 35 3.63 -83.50 -21.49
N ASP A 36 2.75 -83.46 -20.52
CA ASP A 36 2.05 -82.25 -20.10
C ASP A 36 2.88 -81.45 -19.08
N TRP A 37 2.94 -80.14 -19.25
CA TRP A 37 3.52 -79.23 -18.29
C TRP A 37 2.58 -79.12 -17.08
N ILE A 38 3.14 -79.33 -15.92
CA ILE A 38 2.44 -79.12 -14.66
C ILE A 38 3.03 -77.86 -13.98
N VAL A 39 2.17 -76.93 -13.59
CA VAL A 39 2.61 -75.74 -12.86
C VAL A 39 2.99 -76.20 -11.45
N ASP A 40 4.26 -75.98 -11.08
CA ASP A 40 4.77 -76.26 -9.74
C ASP A 40 4.49 -75.15 -8.75
N ASN A 41 4.70 -73.93 -9.22
CA ASN A 41 4.39 -72.70 -8.48
C ASN A 41 3.77 -71.71 -9.48
N GLU A 42 2.65 -71.13 -9.11
CA GLU A 42 2.03 -70.04 -9.86
C GLU A 42 2.89 -68.78 -9.82
N ALA A 43 3.06 -68.15 -10.96
CA ALA A 43 3.71 -66.85 -10.98
C ALA A 43 2.79 -65.76 -10.40
N THR A 44 3.36 -64.87 -9.60
CA THR A 44 2.68 -63.66 -9.10
C THR A 44 3.35 -62.41 -9.68
N CYS A 45 2.84 -61.26 -9.39
CA CYS A 45 3.51 -60.02 -9.79
C CYS A 45 4.75 -59.70 -8.94
N GLN A 46 5.01 -60.46 -7.88
CA GLN A 46 6.22 -60.31 -7.03
C GLN A 46 7.23 -61.48 -7.24
N GLU A 47 6.73 -62.69 -7.51
CA GLU A 47 7.55 -63.87 -7.59
C GLU A 47 7.35 -64.61 -8.91
N GLU A 48 8.42 -65.15 -9.44
CA GLU A 48 8.37 -66.02 -10.60
C GLU A 48 7.75 -67.36 -10.23
N GLY A 49 7.00 -67.91 -11.09
CA GLY A 49 6.48 -69.27 -11.01
C GLY A 49 7.43 -70.27 -11.60
N SER A 50 7.03 -71.58 -11.54
CA SER A 50 7.76 -72.67 -12.20
C SER A 50 6.80 -73.75 -12.68
N LYS A 51 7.20 -74.43 -13.76
CA LYS A 51 6.52 -75.60 -14.31
C LYS A 51 7.52 -76.68 -14.71
N SER A 52 7.08 -77.90 -14.68
CA SER A 52 7.94 -79.06 -15.02
C SER A 52 7.13 -80.24 -15.55
N HIS A 53 7.81 -81.21 -16.07
CA HIS A 53 7.23 -82.51 -16.37
C HIS A 53 7.39 -83.44 -15.16
N HIS A 54 6.28 -83.95 -14.60
CA HIS A 54 6.30 -84.84 -13.45
C HIS A 54 6.37 -86.33 -13.86
N CYS A 55 7.12 -87.10 -13.13
CA CYS A 55 7.11 -88.54 -13.27
C CYS A 55 5.73 -89.08 -12.82
N THR A 56 5.17 -90.02 -13.66
CA THR A 56 3.85 -90.61 -13.40
C THR A 56 3.87 -91.64 -12.24
N ARG A 57 5.09 -91.97 -11.76
CA ARG A 57 5.29 -93.05 -10.75
C ARG A 57 5.90 -92.58 -9.43
N CYS A 58 6.48 -91.36 -9.39
CA CYS A 58 7.13 -90.78 -8.23
C CYS A 58 7.08 -89.28 -8.32
N ASP A 59 7.59 -88.55 -7.32
CA ASP A 59 7.56 -87.08 -7.22
C ASP A 59 8.73 -86.41 -7.98
N ASP A 60 9.47 -87.17 -8.82
CA ASP A 60 10.61 -86.61 -9.55
C ASP A 60 10.10 -85.70 -10.70
N LYS A 61 10.88 -84.68 -10.94
CA LYS A 61 10.55 -83.61 -11.89
C LYS A 61 11.66 -83.43 -12.94
N LYS A 62 11.30 -83.13 -14.17
CA LYS A 62 12.23 -82.92 -15.27
C LYS A 62 11.88 -81.62 -16.01
N ASP A 63 12.87 -81.00 -16.61
CA ASP A 63 12.73 -79.77 -17.48
C ASP A 63 12.11 -78.62 -16.77
N VAL A 64 12.50 -78.39 -15.51
CA VAL A 64 11.99 -77.24 -14.68
C VAL A 64 12.25 -75.95 -15.39
N THR A 65 11.16 -75.22 -15.71
CA THR A 65 11.18 -73.99 -16.47
C THR A 65 10.52 -72.88 -15.64
N VAL A 66 11.13 -71.69 -15.65
CA VAL A 66 10.59 -70.50 -14.95
C VAL A 66 9.37 -69.96 -15.72
N ILE A 67 8.32 -69.62 -14.97
CA ILE A 67 7.19 -68.80 -15.46
C ILE A 67 7.47 -67.36 -15.04
N PRO A 68 7.62 -66.44 -15.97
CA PRO A 68 7.87 -65.00 -15.65
C PRO A 68 6.82 -64.44 -14.71
N LYS A 69 7.21 -63.41 -13.91
CA LYS A 69 6.27 -62.64 -13.08
C LYS A 69 5.12 -62.08 -13.93
N THR A 70 3.94 -62.03 -13.38
CA THR A 70 2.80 -61.37 -13.99
C THR A 70 2.92 -59.86 -13.83
N ASP A 71 2.25 -59.10 -14.71
CA ASP A 71 2.15 -57.65 -14.56
C ASP A 71 1.37 -57.28 -13.28
N HIS A 72 1.69 -56.12 -12.72
CA HIS A 72 0.92 -55.58 -11.62
C HIS A 72 -0.48 -55.13 -12.07
N ASN A 73 -1.50 -55.53 -11.33
CA ASN A 73 -2.87 -55.12 -11.54
C ASN A 73 -3.15 -53.84 -10.72
N TRP A 74 -2.77 -52.67 -11.30
CA TRP A 74 -2.93 -51.37 -10.63
C TRP A 74 -4.41 -50.98 -10.48
N ASP A 75 -4.73 -50.29 -9.40
CA ASP A 75 -6.01 -49.59 -9.20
C ASP A 75 -6.10 -48.33 -10.09
N SER A 76 -7.19 -47.57 -9.94
CA SER A 76 -7.39 -46.33 -10.68
C SER A 76 -6.51 -45.14 -10.21
N GLY A 77 -5.70 -45.33 -9.17
CA GLY A 77 -4.90 -44.31 -8.54
C GLY A 77 -5.72 -43.36 -7.66
N VAL A 78 -5.08 -42.90 -6.61
CA VAL A 78 -5.63 -41.87 -5.71
C VAL A 78 -4.68 -40.70 -5.65
N GLU A 79 -5.19 -39.48 -5.84
CA GLU A 79 -4.42 -38.28 -5.63
C GLU A 79 -4.09 -38.13 -4.14
N THR A 80 -2.88 -38.48 -3.73
CA THR A 80 -2.41 -38.43 -2.34
C THR A 80 -1.89 -37.06 -1.95
N THR A 81 -1.45 -36.28 -2.92
CA THR A 81 -1.06 -34.88 -2.74
C THR A 81 -1.60 -34.06 -3.91
N LYS A 82 -2.40 -33.03 -3.63
CA LYS A 82 -2.93 -32.14 -4.65
C LYS A 82 -1.84 -31.22 -5.22
N ALA A 83 -1.80 -31.06 -6.54
CA ALA A 83 -0.99 -30.05 -7.15
C ALA A 83 -1.49 -28.65 -6.80
N THR A 84 -0.56 -27.74 -6.49
CA THR A 84 -0.84 -26.32 -6.30
C THR A 84 -0.25 -25.50 -7.46
N CYS A 85 -0.35 -24.18 -7.38
CA CYS A 85 0.26 -23.33 -8.42
C CYS A 85 1.77 -23.52 -8.50
N THR A 86 2.44 -23.83 -7.39
CA THR A 86 3.91 -23.88 -7.29
C THR A 86 4.46 -25.25 -6.92
N GLN A 87 3.62 -26.13 -6.40
CA GLN A 87 4.04 -27.46 -5.97
C GLN A 87 3.35 -28.55 -6.78
N SER A 88 4.11 -29.55 -7.16
CA SER A 88 3.60 -30.74 -7.83
C SER A 88 2.75 -31.57 -6.89
N GLY A 89 1.73 -32.21 -7.43
CA GLY A 89 0.93 -33.22 -6.76
C GLY A 89 1.48 -34.62 -6.99
N VAL A 90 0.87 -35.60 -6.36
CA VAL A 90 1.22 -37.02 -6.46
C VAL A 90 -0.03 -37.87 -6.55
N THR A 91 -0.10 -38.72 -7.58
CA THR A 91 -1.06 -39.83 -7.63
C THR A 91 -0.37 -41.11 -7.22
N THR A 92 -0.95 -41.85 -6.31
CA THR A 92 -0.45 -43.15 -5.86
C THR A 92 -1.37 -44.24 -6.38
N TYR A 93 -0.79 -45.22 -7.04
CA TYR A 93 -1.46 -46.44 -7.52
C TYR A 93 -1.08 -47.60 -6.59
N THR A 94 -2.03 -48.47 -6.28
CA THR A 94 -1.81 -49.66 -5.45
C THR A 94 -2.14 -50.90 -6.29
N CYS A 95 -1.20 -51.86 -6.34
CA CYS A 95 -1.51 -53.14 -6.97
C CYS A 95 -2.58 -53.88 -6.15
N LYS A 96 -3.68 -54.28 -6.78
CA LYS A 96 -4.79 -55.00 -6.18
C LYS A 96 -4.39 -56.33 -5.56
N ASP A 97 -3.38 -56.97 -6.20
CA ASP A 97 -2.97 -58.31 -5.83
C ASP A 97 -1.88 -58.33 -4.73
N CYS A 98 -0.81 -57.56 -4.90
CA CYS A 98 0.35 -57.61 -3.98
C CYS A 98 0.47 -56.39 -3.05
N LYS A 99 -0.42 -55.37 -3.19
CA LYS A 99 -0.42 -54.14 -2.36
C LYS A 99 0.81 -53.23 -2.53
N THR A 100 1.72 -53.56 -3.43
CA THR A 100 2.83 -52.67 -3.78
C THR A 100 2.28 -51.37 -4.36
N THR A 101 2.94 -50.23 -4.12
CA THR A 101 2.55 -48.92 -4.62
C THR A 101 3.53 -48.36 -5.62
N LYS A 102 3.04 -47.61 -6.61
CA LYS A 102 3.83 -46.73 -7.47
C LYS A 102 3.25 -45.34 -7.43
N THR A 103 4.06 -44.31 -7.67
CA THR A 103 3.64 -42.93 -7.71
C THR A 103 3.87 -42.29 -9.08
N GLU A 104 2.97 -41.39 -9.45
CA GLU A 104 3.12 -40.52 -10.63
C GLU A 104 2.99 -39.07 -10.20
N ILE A 105 3.86 -38.20 -10.75
CA ILE A 105 3.89 -36.79 -10.42
C ILE A 105 2.89 -36.04 -11.29
N ILE A 106 1.98 -35.30 -10.65
CA ILE A 106 1.12 -34.30 -11.28
C ILE A 106 1.89 -32.97 -11.28
N LYS A 107 2.19 -32.42 -12.45
CA LYS A 107 2.92 -31.13 -12.54
C LYS A 107 2.18 -30.02 -11.80
N ALA A 108 2.97 -29.10 -11.20
CA ALA A 108 2.41 -27.89 -10.63
C ALA A 108 1.55 -27.14 -11.64
N LEU A 109 0.40 -26.60 -11.19
CA LEU A 109 -0.62 -26.02 -12.07
C LEU A 109 -0.20 -24.70 -12.70
N GLY A 110 0.86 -24.06 -12.17
CA GLY A 110 1.23 -22.70 -12.54
C GLY A 110 0.23 -21.68 -11.99
N HIS A 111 0.56 -20.40 -12.12
CA HIS A 111 -0.35 -19.31 -11.78
C HIS A 111 -1.22 -18.95 -12.98
N ASP A 112 -2.49 -18.69 -12.69
CA ASP A 112 -3.49 -18.21 -13.66
C ASP A 112 -3.90 -16.79 -13.21
N TYR A 113 -3.16 -15.78 -13.69
CA TYR A 113 -3.38 -14.39 -13.33
C TYR A 113 -4.51 -13.78 -14.15
N SER A 114 -5.42 -13.09 -13.46
CA SER A 114 -6.44 -12.26 -14.10
C SER A 114 -5.78 -11.18 -14.98
N ASN A 115 -6.40 -10.87 -16.12
CA ASN A 115 -6.01 -9.72 -16.93
C ASN A 115 -6.54 -8.40 -16.37
N GLU A 116 -7.45 -8.44 -15.40
CA GLU A 116 -8.00 -7.26 -14.77
C GLU A 116 -7.21 -6.88 -13.52
N TRP A 117 -7.08 -5.56 -13.32
CA TRP A 117 -6.45 -5.00 -12.13
C TRP A 117 -7.36 -5.12 -10.91
N THR A 118 -6.86 -5.68 -9.86
CA THR A 118 -7.49 -5.67 -8.54
C THR A 118 -6.85 -4.58 -7.68
N ILE A 119 -7.66 -3.73 -7.06
CA ILE A 119 -7.17 -2.74 -6.10
C ILE A 119 -6.83 -3.45 -4.80
N ASP A 120 -5.54 -3.54 -4.49
CA ASP A 120 -5.04 -4.13 -3.25
C ASP A 120 -5.19 -3.18 -2.07
N LYS A 121 -4.93 -1.91 -2.32
CA LYS A 121 -5.08 -0.81 -1.38
C LYS A 121 -5.59 0.41 -2.12
N ALA A 122 -6.70 0.97 -1.67
CA ALA A 122 -7.22 2.20 -2.23
C ALA A 122 -6.30 3.40 -1.91
N ALA A 123 -6.04 4.24 -2.92
CA ALA A 123 -5.33 5.49 -2.72
C ALA A 123 -6.20 6.48 -1.95
N THR A 124 -5.59 7.25 -1.07
CA THR A 124 -6.21 8.38 -0.38
C THR A 124 -5.43 9.66 -0.69
N CYS A 125 -5.89 10.80 -0.26
CA CYS A 125 -5.12 12.04 -0.39
C CYS A 125 -3.89 12.08 0.55
N ALA A 126 -3.81 11.20 1.55
CA ALA A 126 -2.67 11.09 2.47
C ALA A 126 -1.70 9.98 2.06
N GLN A 127 -2.19 8.89 1.47
CA GLN A 127 -1.42 7.70 1.18
C GLN A 127 -1.68 7.19 -0.24
N GLU A 128 -0.62 6.70 -0.85
CA GLU A 128 -0.71 5.97 -2.12
C GLU A 128 -1.41 4.63 -1.93
N GLY A 129 -2.08 4.20 -2.96
CA GLY A 129 -2.67 2.89 -3.09
C GLY A 129 -1.77 1.91 -3.84
N SER A 130 -2.29 0.71 -4.06
CA SER A 130 -1.65 -0.28 -4.92
C SER A 130 -2.70 -1.13 -5.62
N LYS A 131 -2.33 -1.65 -6.78
CA LYS A 131 -3.11 -2.60 -7.57
C LYS A 131 -2.20 -3.67 -8.15
N SER A 132 -2.74 -4.84 -8.40
CA SER A 132 -2.01 -5.96 -9.00
C SER A 132 -2.95 -6.91 -9.74
N HIS A 133 -2.38 -7.83 -10.49
CA HIS A 133 -3.10 -8.97 -11.04
C HIS A 133 -3.04 -10.14 -10.06
N HIS A 134 -4.19 -10.71 -9.72
CA HIS A 134 -4.29 -11.81 -8.77
C HIS A 134 -4.42 -13.14 -9.49
N CYS A 135 -3.74 -14.17 -8.99
CA CYS A 135 -3.95 -15.54 -9.43
C CYS A 135 -5.31 -16.04 -8.94
N SER A 136 -6.16 -16.52 -9.85
CA SER A 136 -7.49 -17.06 -9.57
C SER A 136 -7.50 -18.26 -8.60
N ARG A 137 -6.37 -19.00 -8.55
CA ARG A 137 -6.24 -20.25 -7.79
C ARG A 137 -5.66 -20.08 -6.39
N CYS A 138 -4.72 -19.15 -6.20
CA CYS A 138 -3.99 -19.03 -4.94
C CYS A 138 -3.89 -17.60 -4.40
N GLY A 139 -4.41 -16.61 -5.12
CA GLY A 139 -4.34 -15.21 -4.72
C GLY A 139 -2.93 -14.57 -4.82
N ALA A 140 -1.92 -15.28 -5.32
CA ALA A 140 -0.60 -14.70 -5.57
C ALA A 140 -0.72 -13.47 -6.47
N LYS A 141 0.10 -12.46 -6.20
CA LYS A 141 0.05 -11.17 -6.90
C LYS A 141 1.17 -11.06 -7.92
N LYS A 142 0.86 -10.42 -9.06
CA LYS A 142 1.81 -10.11 -10.12
C LYS A 142 1.65 -8.66 -10.55
N ASP A 143 2.73 -8.05 -11.03
CA ASP A 143 2.75 -6.68 -11.58
C ASP A 143 2.22 -5.61 -10.60
N VAL A 144 2.62 -5.71 -9.32
CA VAL A 144 2.21 -4.77 -8.28
C VAL A 144 2.61 -3.36 -8.66
N THR A 145 1.61 -2.48 -8.81
CA THR A 145 1.77 -1.11 -9.29
C THR A 145 1.20 -0.13 -8.26
N VAL A 146 1.91 0.98 -8.07
CA VAL A 146 1.45 2.08 -7.21
C VAL A 146 0.28 2.81 -7.86
N VAL A 147 -0.75 3.13 -7.08
CA VAL A 147 -1.83 4.04 -7.44
C VAL A 147 -1.57 5.37 -6.74
N SER A 148 -1.36 6.43 -7.52
CA SER A 148 -1.06 7.76 -6.99
C SER A 148 -2.12 8.27 -6.02
N LYS A 149 -1.72 9.11 -5.07
CA LYS A 149 -2.64 9.79 -4.15
C LYS A 149 -3.72 10.52 -4.91
N VAL A 150 -4.93 10.51 -4.38
CA VAL A 150 -6.02 11.34 -4.90
C VAL A 150 -5.87 12.78 -4.41
N ALA A 151 -6.47 13.74 -5.12
CA ALA A 151 -6.47 15.13 -4.72
C ALA A 151 -7.14 15.34 -3.35
N HIS A 152 -6.69 16.37 -2.60
CA HIS A 152 -7.33 16.76 -1.36
C HIS A 152 -8.72 17.37 -1.63
N ASN A 153 -9.70 16.97 -0.83
CA ASN A 153 -11.03 17.59 -0.79
C ASN A 153 -11.01 18.75 0.22
N TRP A 154 -10.53 19.92 -0.23
CA TRP A 154 -10.40 21.09 0.63
C TRP A 154 -11.74 21.70 1.01
N SER A 155 -11.85 22.20 2.24
CA SER A 155 -12.89 23.16 2.65
C SER A 155 -12.68 24.50 1.95
N SER A 156 -13.65 25.40 2.06
CA SER A 156 -13.43 26.83 1.78
C SER A 156 -12.35 27.38 2.72
N TRP A 157 -11.69 28.46 2.28
CA TRP A 157 -10.79 29.23 3.12
C TRP A 157 -11.56 29.90 4.27
N SER A 158 -11.04 29.85 5.46
CA SER A 158 -11.57 30.53 6.66
C SER A 158 -10.47 31.36 7.30
N VAL A 159 -10.81 32.61 7.62
CA VAL A 159 -9.88 33.53 8.29
C VAL A 159 -9.63 33.03 9.71
N VAL A 160 -8.36 32.77 10.04
CA VAL A 160 -7.89 32.38 11.38
C VAL A 160 -7.22 33.54 12.11
N GLU A 161 -6.73 34.54 11.36
CA GLU A 161 -6.18 35.78 11.88
C GLU A 161 -6.55 36.93 10.93
N GLN A 162 -7.23 37.96 11.45
CA GLN A 162 -7.63 39.11 10.65
C GLN A 162 -6.40 39.94 10.26
N ALA A 163 -6.38 40.42 9.01
CA ALA A 163 -5.41 41.40 8.56
C ALA A 163 -5.72 42.75 9.27
N THR A 164 -4.68 43.48 9.61
CA THR A 164 -4.75 44.86 10.07
C THR A 164 -3.89 45.75 9.18
N THR A 165 -3.88 47.04 9.40
CA THR A 165 -2.98 47.95 8.69
C THR A 165 -1.51 47.72 9.07
N LYS A 166 -1.22 47.12 10.23
CA LYS A 166 0.12 46.84 10.74
C LYS A 166 0.58 45.42 10.54
N LYS A 167 -0.36 44.46 10.45
CA LYS A 167 -0.06 43.02 10.38
C LYS A 167 -0.86 42.34 9.32
N GLU A 168 -0.21 41.40 8.59
CA GLU A 168 -0.89 40.49 7.67
C GLU A 168 -1.81 39.56 8.46
N GLY A 169 -2.93 39.21 7.87
CA GLY A 169 -3.80 38.17 8.37
C GLY A 169 -3.41 36.80 7.86
N LYS A 170 -4.13 35.80 8.30
CA LYS A 170 -4.00 34.42 7.81
C LYS A 170 -5.35 33.80 7.57
N GLU A 171 -5.43 33.00 6.54
CA GLU A 171 -6.56 32.12 6.32
C GLU A 171 -6.07 30.67 6.14
N ARG A 172 -6.93 29.76 6.48
CA ARG A 172 -6.66 28.34 6.50
C ARG A 172 -7.79 27.58 5.81
N ARG A 173 -7.44 26.50 5.13
CA ARG A 173 -8.38 25.47 4.69
C ARG A 173 -7.95 24.10 5.19
N THR A 174 -8.91 23.20 5.36
CA THR A 174 -8.68 21.85 5.88
C THR A 174 -9.24 20.82 4.91
N CYS A 175 -8.48 19.77 4.63
CA CYS A 175 -8.99 18.66 3.84
C CYS A 175 -10.04 17.90 4.64
N ARG A 176 -11.25 17.73 4.08
CA ARG A 176 -12.38 17.02 4.73
C ARG A 176 -12.15 15.54 4.90
N THR A 177 -11.17 14.98 4.19
CA THR A 177 -10.90 13.54 4.20
C THR A 177 -9.74 13.15 5.13
N CYS A 178 -8.63 13.92 5.12
CA CYS A 178 -7.42 13.56 5.86
C CYS A 178 -7.02 14.59 6.93
N ASN A 179 -7.80 15.68 7.09
CA ASN A 179 -7.54 16.78 8.03
C ASN A 179 -6.21 17.53 7.80
N ALA A 180 -5.54 17.33 6.66
CA ALA A 180 -4.41 18.15 6.28
C ALA A 180 -4.83 19.62 6.23
N LYS A 181 -3.94 20.53 6.65
CA LYS A 181 -4.18 21.97 6.72
C LYS A 181 -3.27 22.68 5.74
N GLU A 182 -3.79 23.72 5.12
CA GLU A 182 -3.05 24.63 4.27
C GLU A 182 -3.35 26.06 4.71
N GLU A 183 -2.33 26.90 4.81
CA GLU A 183 -2.44 28.31 5.24
C GLU A 183 -1.88 29.23 4.17
N ARG A 184 -2.45 30.41 4.06
CA ARG A 184 -1.90 31.51 3.25
C ARG A 184 -2.10 32.85 3.96
N SER A 185 -1.24 33.81 3.64
CA SER A 185 -1.34 35.19 4.16
C SER A 185 -2.49 35.94 3.50
N ILE A 186 -3.12 36.82 4.27
CA ILE A 186 -3.98 37.89 3.81
C ILE A 186 -3.17 39.17 3.89
N ALA A 187 -3.06 39.91 2.78
CA ALA A 187 -2.31 41.17 2.75
C ALA A 187 -2.81 42.16 3.81
N LYS A 188 -1.91 42.97 4.34
CA LYS A 188 -2.25 44.09 5.24
C LYS A 188 -3.35 44.96 4.63
N LEU A 189 -4.23 45.48 5.49
CA LEU A 189 -5.21 46.46 5.08
C LEU A 189 -4.49 47.74 4.64
N LYS A 190 -4.97 48.36 3.58
CA LYS A 190 -4.47 49.68 3.16
C LYS A 190 -4.91 50.74 4.15
N VAL A 191 -3.99 51.61 4.51
CA VAL A 191 -4.33 52.83 5.28
C VAL A 191 -5.10 53.77 4.38
N GLU A 192 -6.33 54.11 4.75
CA GLU A 192 -7.05 55.16 4.05
C GLU A 192 -6.42 56.53 4.35
N THR A 193 -6.12 57.27 3.28
CA THR A 193 -5.51 58.59 3.41
C THR A 193 -6.47 59.69 2.90
N GLN A 194 -6.16 60.90 3.29
CA GLN A 194 -6.80 62.16 2.86
C GLN A 194 -5.73 63.19 2.51
N SER A 195 -5.99 64.00 1.49
CA SER A 195 -5.06 65.06 1.09
C SER A 195 -5.08 66.21 2.08
N MET A 196 -3.88 66.63 2.46
CA MET A 196 -3.66 67.80 3.32
C MET A 196 -3.33 69.00 2.42
N PHE A 197 -4.24 70.00 2.41
CA PHE A 197 -4.06 71.23 1.70
C PHE A 197 -3.11 72.16 2.42
N ARG A 198 -2.15 72.76 1.71
CA ARG A 198 -1.22 73.73 2.24
C ARG A 198 -1.61 75.14 1.74
N LEU A 199 -1.71 76.11 2.64
CA LEU A 199 -2.03 77.51 2.37
C LEU A 199 -0.99 78.40 2.99
N TYR A 200 -0.73 79.54 2.37
CA TYR A 200 0.20 80.54 2.83
C TYR A 200 -0.47 81.90 2.95
N ASN A 201 -0.25 82.59 4.13
CA ASN A 201 -0.72 83.92 4.37
C ASN A 201 0.45 84.90 4.16
N GLN A 202 0.39 85.70 3.09
CA GLN A 202 1.43 86.71 2.80
C GLN A 202 1.57 87.78 3.87
N ASN A 203 0.52 88.10 4.60
CA ASN A 203 0.52 89.16 5.58
C ASN A 203 1.17 88.76 6.92
N SER A 204 0.97 87.50 7.34
CA SER A 204 1.53 86.98 8.59
C SER A 204 2.76 86.10 8.36
N GLY A 205 3.01 85.63 7.17
CA GLY A 205 4.07 84.64 6.87
C GLY A 205 3.70 83.22 7.29
N GLU A 206 2.46 82.94 7.67
CA GLU A 206 2.04 81.68 8.24
C GLU A 206 1.70 80.65 7.16
N HIS A 207 2.03 79.39 7.41
CA HIS A 207 1.55 78.26 6.66
C HIS A 207 0.45 77.54 7.44
N PHE A 208 -0.67 77.33 6.82
CA PHE A 208 -1.81 76.61 7.39
C PHE A 208 -2.08 75.28 6.64
N TYR A 209 -2.48 74.26 7.38
CA TYR A 209 -2.70 72.94 6.90
C TYR A 209 -4.08 72.42 7.29
N THR A 210 -4.85 71.94 6.30
CA THR A 210 -6.18 71.36 6.54
C THR A 210 -6.53 70.27 5.55
N ALA A 211 -7.31 69.28 5.98
CA ALA A 211 -7.96 68.32 5.08
C ALA A 211 -9.35 68.79 4.66
N ASN A 212 -9.87 69.83 5.29
CA ASN A 212 -11.22 70.39 5.01
C ASN A 212 -11.20 71.30 3.77
N ALA A 213 -11.84 70.83 2.66
CA ALA A 213 -11.92 71.59 1.43
C ALA A 213 -12.73 72.91 1.65
N GLY A 214 -13.71 72.95 2.53
CA GLY A 214 -14.47 74.16 2.84
C GLY A 214 -13.60 75.20 3.55
N GLU A 215 -12.79 74.80 4.52
CA GLU A 215 -11.83 75.66 5.23
C GLU A 215 -10.77 76.19 4.23
N LYS A 216 -10.20 75.34 3.37
CA LYS A 216 -9.28 75.73 2.33
C LYS A 216 -9.89 76.81 1.42
N ASN A 217 -11.13 76.55 0.93
CA ASN A 217 -11.79 77.51 0.03
C ASN A 217 -12.10 78.83 0.72
N HIS A 218 -12.53 78.83 1.98
CA HIS A 218 -12.74 80.04 2.78
C HIS A 218 -11.47 80.88 2.90
N LEU A 219 -10.37 80.25 3.25
CA LEU A 219 -9.08 80.94 3.41
C LEU A 219 -8.61 81.54 2.08
N VAL A 220 -8.73 80.83 0.99
CA VAL A 220 -8.41 81.38 -0.37
C VAL A 220 -9.27 82.61 -0.67
N ASN A 221 -10.58 82.59 -0.36
CA ASN A 221 -11.48 83.72 -0.59
C ASN A 221 -11.14 84.98 0.23
N ILE A 222 -10.48 84.82 1.37
CA ILE A 222 -10.02 85.91 2.24
C ILE A 222 -8.54 86.25 2.01
N GLY A 223 -7.94 85.79 0.93
CA GLY A 223 -6.63 86.23 0.43
C GLY A 223 -5.45 85.33 0.79
N TRP A 224 -5.68 84.14 1.30
CA TRP A 224 -4.60 83.16 1.45
C TRP A 224 -4.25 82.50 0.10
N ILE A 225 -2.98 82.19 -0.08
CA ILE A 225 -2.51 81.52 -1.28
C ILE A 225 -2.60 79.99 -1.07
N TYR A 226 -3.31 79.30 -1.94
CA TYR A 226 -3.31 77.83 -1.92
C TYR A 226 -2.05 77.34 -2.67
N GLU A 227 -1.18 76.61 -1.99
CA GLU A 227 0.08 76.10 -2.51
C GLU A 227 0.00 74.63 -2.97
N GLY A 228 -1.21 74.04 -2.98
CA GLY A 228 -1.40 72.66 -3.40
C GLY A 228 -1.57 71.67 -2.27
N ILE A 229 -1.43 70.38 -2.61
CA ILE A 229 -1.44 69.31 -1.62
C ILE A 229 -0.03 69.16 -1.04
N GLY A 230 0.12 69.41 0.27
CA GLY A 230 1.40 69.24 0.96
C GLY A 230 1.77 67.75 1.07
N TRP A 231 0.82 66.92 1.53
CA TRP A 231 1.00 65.44 1.66
C TRP A 231 -0.37 64.77 1.78
N ASN A 232 -0.34 63.40 1.84
CA ASN A 232 -1.54 62.64 2.18
C ASN A 232 -1.39 62.07 3.63
N ALA A 233 -2.29 62.46 4.48
CA ALA A 233 -2.33 61.99 5.89
C ALA A 233 -3.30 60.81 6.05
N PRO A 234 -3.07 59.87 6.96
CA PRO A 234 -4.07 58.87 7.34
C PRO A 234 -5.38 59.56 7.78
N LYS A 235 -6.54 58.98 7.36
CA LYS A 235 -7.82 59.48 7.88
C LYS A 235 -8.00 59.28 9.37
N THR A 236 -7.39 58.21 9.89
CA THR A 236 -7.34 57.85 11.31
C THR A 236 -6.02 57.16 11.65
N SER A 237 -5.47 57.40 12.81
CA SER A 237 -4.35 56.65 13.40
C SER A 237 -4.31 56.85 14.93
N ASP A 238 -3.36 56.17 15.59
CA ASP A 238 -3.06 56.36 17.03
C ASP A 238 -2.21 57.63 17.29
N TYR A 239 -1.89 58.39 16.24
CA TYR A 239 -0.96 59.55 16.30
C TYR A 239 -1.67 60.82 15.87
N PRO A 240 -2.58 61.39 16.71
CA PRO A 240 -3.26 62.64 16.39
C PRO A 240 -2.28 63.80 16.45
N VAL A 241 -2.40 64.74 15.49
CA VAL A 241 -1.72 66.05 15.51
C VAL A 241 -2.77 67.09 15.94
N TYR A 242 -2.57 67.65 17.13
CA TYR A 242 -3.46 68.66 17.68
C TYR A 242 -3.18 70.02 17.06
N ARG A 243 -4.25 70.78 16.67
CA ARG A 243 -4.17 72.14 16.20
C ARG A 243 -4.60 73.10 17.27
N LEU A 244 -3.81 74.13 17.52
CA LEU A 244 -4.05 75.20 18.48
C LEU A 244 -3.87 76.53 17.81
N TYR A 245 -4.66 77.54 18.19
CA TYR A 245 -4.59 78.93 17.68
C TYR A 245 -4.22 79.84 18.78
N ASN A 246 -3.23 80.72 18.54
CA ASN A 246 -2.86 81.83 19.44
C ASN A 246 -3.59 83.13 19.04
N GLY A 247 -4.65 83.49 19.71
CA GLY A 247 -5.39 84.72 19.44
C GLY A 247 -4.61 86.00 19.56
N ASN A 248 -3.50 86.02 20.38
CA ASN A 248 -2.65 87.17 20.55
C ASN A 248 -1.60 87.36 19.48
N GLY A 249 -1.04 86.17 18.95
CA GLY A 249 -0.02 86.21 17.92
C GLY A 249 -0.60 86.05 16.52
N GLY A 250 -1.84 85.54 16.41
CA GLY A 250 -2.49 85.27 15.07
C GLY A 250 -1.95 84.05 14.36
N GLU A 251 -1.35 83.11 15.06
CA GLU A 251 -0.66 81.94 14.50
C GLU A 251 -1.19 80.61 15.00
N HIS A 252 -1.03 79.54 14.20
CA HIS A 252 -1.36 78.19 14.60
C HIS A 252 -0.13 77.38 15.03
N HIS A 253 -0.31 76.52 15.98
CA HIS A 253 0.69 75.54 16.44
C HIS A 253 0.14 74.12 16.28
N TYR A 254 1.01 73.23 15.82
CA TYR A 254 0.68 71.81 15.56
C TYR A 254 1.61 70.93 16.41
N THR A 255 1.04 70.06 17.23
CA THR A 255 1.82 69.15 18.04
C THR A 255 1.16 67.77 18.19
N MET A 256 1.97 66.74 18.25
CA MET A 256 1.53 65.38 18.64
C MET A 256 1.59 65.19 20.17
N ASN A 257 2.24 66.11 20.88
CA ASN A 257 2.44 66.00 22.33
C ASN A 257 1.21 66.51 23.06
N LYS A 258 0.47 65.56 23.66
CA LYS A 258 -0.74 65.89 24.46
C LYS A 258 -0.42 66.82 25.62
N ALA A 259 0.70 66.65 26.31
CA ALA A 259 1.08 67.48 27.44
C ALA A 259 1.36 68.95 27.01
N GLU A 260 2.04 69.14 25.87
CA GLU A 260 2.25 70.45 25.25
C GLU A 260 0.93 71.10 24.85
N LYS A 261 0.03 70.36 24.18
CA LYS A 261 -1.33 70.83 23.88
C LYS A 261 -2.04 71.34 25.16
N ASP A 262 -2.03 70.51 26.21
CA ASP A 262 -2.68 70.87 27.47
C ASP A 262 -2.03 72.08 28.20
N MET A 263 -0.73 72.24 28.04
CA MET A 263 0.01 73.42 28.57
C MET A 263 -0.36 74.68 27.78
N LEU A 264 -0.38 74.67 26.47
CA LEU A 264 -0.73 75.81 25.61
C LEU A 264 -2.20 76.23 25.83
N VAL A 265 -3.13 75.31 26.04
CA VAL A 265 -4.51 75.61 26.37
C VAL A 265 -4.59 76.37 27.70
N ARG A 266 -3.81 75.94 28.72
CA ARG A 266 -3.73 76.67 30.03
C ARG A 266 -3.09 78.05 29.88
N ALA A 267 -2.21 78.22 28.88
CA ALA A 267 -1.58 79.50 28.55
C ALA A 267 -2.50 80.43 27.74
N GLY A 268 -3.74 80.03 27.45
CA GLY A 268 -4.73 80.83 26.72
C GLY A 268 -4.87 80.58 25.25
N TRP A 269 -4.17 79.54 24.72
CA TRP A 269 -4.36 79.17 23.32
C TRP A 269 -5.70 78.42 23.13
N LYS A 270 -6.33 78.63 21.99
CA LYS A 270 -7.59 77.97 21.66
C LYS A 270 -7.25 76.63 21.03
N TYR A 271 -7.72 75.54 21.66
CA TYR A 271 -7.66 74.21 20.99
C TYR A 271 -8.74 74.08 19.94
N GLU A 272 -8.34 73.83 18.68
CA GLU A 272 -9.23 73.73 17.53
C GLU A 272 -9.54 72.30 17.10
N GLY A 273 -9.04 71.32 17.82
CA GLY A 273 -9.26 69.91 17.56
C GLY A 273 -8.03 69.20 16.96
N ILE A 274 -8.27 68.02 16.38
CA ILE A 274 -7.24 67.28 15.68
C ILE A 274 -7.16 67.85 14.25
N GLY A 275 -6.00 68.40 13.86
CA GLY A 275 -5.76 68.90 12.52
C GLY A 275 -5.69 67.76 11.50
N TRP A 276 -4.96 66.70 11.85
CA TRP A 276 -4.86 65.47 11.06
C TRP A 276 -4.30 64.33 11.93
N TYR A 277 -4.20 63.16 11.35
CA TYR A 277 -3.49 62.00 11.96
C TYR A 277 -2.17 61.82 11.24
N SER A 278 -1.09 61.61 12.00
CA SER A 278 0.22 61.26 11.43
C SER A 278 0.32 59.77 11.21
N ALA A 279 1.23 59.33 10.35
CA ALA A 279 1.69 57.96 10.30
C ALA A 279 2.47 57.59 11.57
N ASP A 280 2.72 56.32 11.80
CA ASP A 280 3.56 55.91 12.95
C ASP A 280 4.99 56.45 12.81
N PRO A 281 5.44 57.33 13.71
CA PRO A 281 6.78 57.94 13.61
C PRO A 281 7.91 56.93 13.76
N LYS A 282 7.63 55.66 14.15
CA LYS A 282 8.59 54.55 14.26
C LYS A 282 8.57 53.66 13.05
N ASP A 283 7.63 53.82 12.13
CA ASP A 283 7.56 53.04 10.90
C ASP A 283 8.47 53.69 9.85
N SER A 284 9.61 53.04 9.59
CA SER A 284 10.60 53.46 8.61
C SER A 284 10.05 53.52 7.15
N ASN A 285 8.88 52.96 6.89
CA ASN A 285 8.18 53.02 5.60
C ASN A 285 7.14 54.16 5.54
N SER A 286 6.92 54.88 6.62
CA SER A 286 6.13 56.10 6.58
C SER A 286 6.99 57.22 6.00
N ILE A 287 6.75 57.54 4.73
CA ILE A 287 7.36 58.70 4.08
C ILE A 287 6.83 59.97 4.77
N PRO A 288 7.69 60.90 5.16
CA PRO A 288 7.26 62.15 5.75
C PRO A 288 6.41 62.98 4.80
#